data_61dd7bf754ebe82f884fa1d407ea5805
#
_entry.id   61dd7bf754ebe82f884fa1d407ea5805
#
_cell.length_a   1.000
_cell.length_b   1.000
_cell.length_c   1.000
_cell.angle_alpha   90.00
_cell.angle_beta   90.00
_cell.angle_gamma   90.00
#
_symmetry.space_group_name_H-M   'P 1'
#
loop_
_entity.id
_entity.type
_entity.pdbx_description
1 polymer ?
#
loop_
_entity_poly.entity_id
_entity_poly.type
_entity_poly.pdbx_seq_one_letter_code
_entity_poly.pdbx_strand_id
1 'polypeptide(L)'
;MIDCRRPETVDELLEIIDTGKYKIFAGGTDLMVRKRQWQGAERRFEEDIVFIEQIDELKGITEDKEHYHIKTCTTHRNMEKSLVLPECIKLPYRLMGNPAIRNVATVGGNIVNAAQVADSLPLLYALDGKILLKSKNRSRILTVEDFIKGKYKTDIRENEFLHEVIIPKIDITGFRYKKVGSRKASILSKFSVVFLYGMKNDKLDYIRVSIGAVNELPVRNREAEERFVENRDVKEFLTAIRKEMEGTDDKRSTKLYREEVSLRIVEEYLSEILRGGSYE
;
A
#
# COMPACT_ATOMS: atom_id res chain seq x y z
N MET A 1 -3.20 -29.05 19.30
CA MET A 1 -2.59 -27.90 20.06
C MET A 1 -1.88 -27.08 19.00
N ILE A 2 -2.06 -25.76 18.98
CA ILE A 2 -1.40 -24.87 18.03
C ILE A 2 0.01 -24.61 18.55
N ASP A 3 1.03 -24.84 17.72
CA ASP A 3 2.41 -24.47 18.04
C ASP A 3 2.63 -22.97 17.79
N CYS A 4 3.35 -22.33 18.69
CA CYS A 4 3.66 -20.89 18.63
C CYS A 4 5.16 -20.68 18.75
N ARG A 5 5.78 -20.12 17.71
CA ARG A 5 7.22 -19.86 17.67
C ARG A 5 7.52 -18.38 17.71
N ARG A 6 8.66 -18.02 18.30
CA ARG A 6 9.16 -16.65 18.40
C ARG A 6 10.66 -16.61 18.09
N PRO A 7 11.03 -16.68 16.79
CA PRO A 7 12.41 -16.54 16.38
C PRO A 7 12.96 -15.16 16.74
N GLU A 8 14.24 -15.08 17.09
CA GLU A 8 14.93 -13.83 17.40
C GLU A 8 15.71 -13.28 16.20
N THR A 9 15.97 -14.13 15.20
CA THR A 9 16.73 -13.78 13.99
C THR A 9 15.97 -14.14 12.72
N VAL A 10 16.38 -13.54 11.60
CA VAL A 10 15.83 -13.89 10.28
C VAL A 10 16.18 -15.33 9.91
N ASP A 11 17.37 -15.80 10.26
CA ASP A 11 17.79 -17.18 9.95
C ASP A 11 16.93 -18.21 10.68
N GLU A 12 16.65 -18.01 11.97
CA GLU A 12 15.69 -18.85 12.71
C GLU A 12 14.29 -18.82 12.11
N LEU A 13 13.82 -17.66 11.69
CA LEU A 13 12.52 -17.53 11.00
C LEU A 13 12.51 -18.38 9.74
N LEU A 14 13.55 -18.29 8.91
CA LEU A 14 13.65 -19.02 7.65
C LEU A 14 13.65 -20.54 7.87
N GLU A 15 14.31 -21.06 8.90
CA GLU A 15 14.26 -22.47 9.30
C GLU A 15 12.85 -22.91 9.67
N ILE A 16 12.12 -22.09 10.42
CA ILE A 16 10.75 -22.39 10.86
C ILE A 16 9.77 -22.42 9.68
N ILE A 17 9.79 -21.39 8.85
CA ILE A 17 8.82 -21.27 7.74
C ILE A 17 9.11 -22.25 6.58
N ASP A 18 10.32 -22.77 6.48
CA ASP A 18 10.68 -23.77 5.45
C ASP A 18 9.86 -25.06 5.59
N THR A 19 9.28 -25.30 6.76
CA THR A 19 8.35 -26.42 7.00
C THR A 19 6.98 -26.23 6.35
N GLY A 20 6.62 -25.02 5.90
CA GLY A 20 5.33 -24.66 5.27
C GLY A 20 4.12 -24.69 6.20
N LYS A 21 4.30 -24.83 7.53
CA LYS A 21 3.20 -25.06 8.49
C LYS A 21 2.76 -23.80 9.23
N TYR A 22 3.58 -22.75 9.24
CA TYR A 22 3.37 -21.61 10.12
C TYR A 22 2.72 -20.42 9.41
N LYS A 23 1.69 -19.85 10.05
CA LYS A 23 1.15 -18.55 9.70
C LYS A 23 2.00 -17.46 10.34
N ILE A 24 2.54 -16.58 9.50
CA ILE A 24 3.33 -15.44 9.99
C ILE A 24 2.41 -14.41 10.66
N PHE A 25 2.79 -14.01 11.86
CA PHE A 25 2.10 -13.01 12.66
C PHE A 25 3.06 -11.84 12.97
N ALA A 26 2.74 -10.65 12.45
CA ALA A 26 3.39 -9.39 12.82
C ALA A 26 2.46 -8.58 13.74
N GLY A 27 2.04 -7.38 13.36
CA GLY A 27 1.16 -6.54 14.18
C GLY A 27 -0.25 -7.09 14.46
N GLY A 28 -0.74 -8.05 13.70
CA GLY A 28 -2.01 -8.76 13.94
C GLY A 28 -3.29 -7.94 13.87
N THR A 29 -3.23 -6.64 13.57
CA THR A 29 -4.37 -5.71 13.68
C THR A 29 -5.56 -6.05 12.78
N ASP A 30 -5.34 -6.68 11.63
CA ASP A 30 -6.40 -7.19 10.76
C ASP A 30 -6.63 -8.70 10.98
N LEU A 31 -5.55 -9.47 11.10
CA LEU A 31 -5.63 -10.92 11.29
C LEU A 31 -6.46 -11.30 12.53
N MET A 32 -6.26 -10.62 13.65
CA MET A 32 -7.02 -10.85 14.89
C MET A 32 -8.50 -10.49 14.74
N VAL A 33 -8.85 -9.53 13.89
CA VAL A 33 -10.25 -9.20 13.58
C VAL A 33 -10.88 -10.28 12.70
N ARG A 34 -10.17 -10.73 11.67
CA ARG A 34 -10.64 -11.75 10.73
C ARG A 34 -10.83 -13.13 11.38
N LYS A 35 -9.98 -13.49 12.34
CA LYS A 35 -10.08 -14.77 13.08
C LYS A 35 -11.15 -14.76 14.18
N ARG A 36 -11.84 -13.63 14.44
CA ARG A 36 -12.97 -13.55 15.33
C ARG A 36 -14.23 -14.10 14.65
N GLN A 37 -14.88 -15.09 15.24
CA GLN A 37 -16.12 -15.66 14.68
C GLN A 37 -17.32 -14.72 14.89
N TRP A 38 -17.42 -14.08 16.05
CA TRP A 38 -18.46 -13.09 16.39
C TRP A 38 -17.95 -12.15 17.49
N GLN A 39 -18.66 -11.05 17.75
CA GLN A 39 -18.25 -10.08 18.75
C GLN A 39 -18.23 -10.71 20.15
N GLY A 40 -17.07 -10.64 20.82
CA GLY A 40 -16.85 -11.25 22.12
C GLY A 40 -16.33 -12.69 22.09
N ALA A 41 -16.37 -13.38 20.94
CA ALA A 41 -15.81 -14.73 20.82
C ALA A 41 -14.27 -14.73 20.89
N GLU A 42 -13.74 -15.84 21.38
CA GLU A 42 -12.30 -16.11 21.30
C GLU A 42 -11.86 -16.19 19.84
N ARG A 43 -10.63 -15.79 19.58
CA ARG A 43 -10.01 -15.90 18.25
C ARG A 43 -9.46 -17.31 18.10
N ARG A 44 -9.81 -17.95 16.98
CA ARG A 44 -9.35 -19.31 16.69
C ARG A 44 -8.41 -19.29 15.50
N PHE A 45 -7.25 -19.86 15.71
CA PHE A 45 -6.29 -20.18 14.67
C PHE A 45 -6.34 -21.71 14.44
N GLU A 46 -6.19 -22.10 13.22
CA GLU A 46 -6.15 -23.51 12.80
C GLU A 46 -4.72 -23.90 12.39
N GLU A 47 -3.94 -22.88 12.02
CA GLU A 47 -2.54 -23.02 11.65
C GLU A 47 -1.61 -22.73 12.84
N ASP A 48 -0.43 -23.34 12.85
CA ASP A 48 0.67 -22.97 13.75
C ASP A 48 1.12 -21.52 13.44
N ILE A 49 1.62 -20.82 14.45
CA ILE A 49 1.90 -19.38 14.36
C ILE A 49 3.37 -19.11 14.62
N VAL A 50 3.97 -18.28 13.78
CA VAL A 50 5.29 -17.68 14.04
C VAL A 50 5.17 -16.17 14.20
N PHE A 51 5.58 -15.67 15.35
CA PHE A 51 5.60 -14.24 15.67
C PHE A 51 6.93 -13.64 15.23
N ILE A 52 6.89 -12.53 14.46
CA ILE A 52 8.10 -11.93 13.89
C ILE A 52 8.37 -10.49 14.37
N GLU A 53 7.51 -9.95 15.22
CA GLU A 53 7.58 -8.56 15.66
C GLU A 53 8.79 -8.23 16.54
N GLN A 54 9.41 -9.23 17.16
CA GLN A 54 10.61 -9.04 17.98
C GLN A 54 11.93 -9.05 17.17
N ILE A 55 11.93 -9.55 15.93
CA ILE A 55 13.15 -9.62 15.10
C ILE A 55 13.56 -8.20 14.70
N ASP A 56 14.68 -7.71 15.24
CA ASP A 56 15.14 -6.35 15.01
C ASP A 56 15.59 -6.11 13.56
N GLU A 57 16.14 -7.12 12.91
CA GLU A 57 16.51 -7.08 11.48
C GLU A 57 15.34 -6.78 10.54
N LEU A 58 14.11 -7.02 11.00
CA LEU A 58 12.87 -6.77 10.23
C LEU A 58 12.23 -5.40 10.51
N LYS A 59 12.92 -4.52 11.25
CA LYS A 59 12.45 -3.18 11.62
C LYS A 59 13.34 -2.10 11.01
N GLY A 60 12.73 -0.94 10.77
CA GLY A 60 13.46 0.25 10.37
C GLY A 60 13.29 0.64 8.91
N ILE A 61 13.82 1.81 8.63
CA ILE A 61 13.80 2.46 7.32
C ILE A 61 15.21 2.93 7.03
N THR A 62 15.75 2.51 5.91
CA THR A 62 17.05 2.95 5.40
C THR A 62 16.91 3.47 3.97
N GLU A 63 17.92 4.12 3.46
CA GLU A 63 17.97 4.59 2.08
C GLU A 63 19.35 4.40 1.47
N ASP A 64 19.38 4.22 0.17
CA ASP A 64 20.56 4.35 -0.67
C ASP A 64 20.38 5.52 -1.66
N LYS A 65 21.20 5.58 -2.71
CA LYS A 65 21.13 6.66 -3.72
C LYS A 65 19.81 6.64 -4.50
N GLU A 66 19.23 5.46 -4.72
CA GLU A 66 18.13 5.25 -5.67
C GLU A 66 16.83 4.82 -4.99
N HIS A 67 16.90 4.30 -3.75
CA HIS A 67 15.74 3.68 -3.12
C HIS A 67 15.62 4.01 -1.62
N TYR A 68 14.38 3.93 -1.13
CA TYR A 68 14.04 3.75 0.28
C TYR A 68 13.77 2.27 0.54
N HIS A 69 14.36 1.73 1.61
CA HIS A 69 14.20 0.35 2.05
C HIS A 69 13.43 0.31 3.36
N ILE A 70 12.27 -0.30 3.36
CA ILE A 70 11.35 -0.33 4.50
C ILE A 70 11.19 -1.77 4.93
N LYS A 71 11.71 -2.13 6.11
CA LYS A 71 11.63 -3.49 6.64
C LYS A 71 10.19 -3.86 7.01
N THR A 72 9.86 -5.14 6.88
CA THR A 72 8.48 -5.67 6.96
C THR A 72 7.77 -5.36 8.27
N CYS A 73 8.47 -5.39 9.41
CA CYS A 73 7.94 -5.11 10.74
C CYS A 73 7.97 -3.62 11.12
N THR A 74 8.37 -2.73 10.19
CA THR A 74 8.27 -1.28 10.39
C THR A 74 6.81 -0.91 10.61
N THR A 75 6.50 -0.25 11.74
CA THR A 75 5.12 0.13 12.05
C THR A 75 4.64 1.32 11.23
N HIS A 76 3.34 1.46 11.06
CA HIS A 76 2.76 2.66 10.43
C HIS A 76 3.13 3.94 11.20
N ARG A 77 3.33 3.83 12.52
CA ARG A 77 3.82 4.96 13.33
C ARG A 77 5.24 5.35 12.98
N ASN A 78 6.12 4.38 12.71
CA ASN A 78 7.49 4.65 12.29
C ASN A 78 7.52 5.24 10.88
N MET A 79 6.63 4.81 9.98
CA MET A 79 6.44 5.45 8.67
C MET A 79 6.05 6.92 8.80
N GLU A 80 5.02 7.20 9.62
CA GLU A 80 4.51 8.56 9.88
C GLU A 80 5.59 9.49 10.43
N LYS A 81 6.45 8.98 11.32
CA LYS A 81 7.50 9.77 12.02
C LYS A 81 8.87 9.74 11.37
N SER A 82 9.02 9.06 10.25
CA SER A 82 10.31 8.93 9.58
C SER A 82 10.90 10.29 9.21
N LEU A 83 12.18 10.45 9.50
CA LEU A 83 12.98 11.61 9.05
C LEU A 83 13.59 11.39 7.67
N VAL A 84 13.60 10.14 7.19
CA VAL A 84 14.17 9.73 5.91
C VAL A 84 13.17 9.85 4.78
N LEU A 85 11.88 9.51 5.03
CA LEU A 85 10.85 9.45 3.99
C LEU A 85 10.28 10.83 3.68
N PRO A 86 10.00 11.15 2.40
CA PRO A 86 9.30 12.35 1.99
C PRO A 86 7.82 12.32 2.43
N GLU A 87 7.21 13.50 2.49
CA GLU A 87 5.84 13.66 2.99
C GLU A 87 4.80 12.86 2.18
N CYS A 88 4.97 12.74 0.88
CA CYS A 88 4.08 11.97 0.00
C CYS A 88 4.01 10.48 0.39
N ILE A 89 5.07 9.91 0.96
CA ILE A 89 5.08 8.53 1.47
C ILE A 89 4.47 8.47 2.88
N LYS A 90 4.74 9.45 3.74
CA LYS A 90 4.29 9.46 5.14
C LYS A 90 2.80 9.71 5.30
N LEU A 91 2.22 10.60 4.48
CA LEU A 91 0.85 11.06 4.65
C LEU A 91 -0.20 9.94 4.59
N PRO A 92 -0.19 8.99 3.64
CA PRO A 92 -1.13 7.87 3.65
C PRO A 92 -1.08 7.06 4.94
N TYR A 93 0.11 6.76 5.46
CA TYR A 93 0.28 6.01 6.72
C TYR A 93 -0.23 6.80 7.94
N ARG A 94 -0.04 8.12 7.98
CA ARG A 94 -0.59 9.00 9.03
C ARG A 94 -2.11 8.96 9.09
N LEU A 95 -2.78 8.79 7.96
CA LEU A 95 -4.24 8.76 7.83
C LEU A 95 -4.84 7.35 7.96
N MET A 96 -4.02 6.30 8.09
CA MET A 96 -4.49 4.95 8.35
C MET A 96 -4.76 4.71 9.85
N GLY A 97 -5.92 4.12 10.14
CA GLY A 97 -6.31 3.72 11.50
C GLY A 97 -6.29 4.86 12.53
N ASN A 98 -6.18 4.49 13.79
CA ASN A 98 -5.94 5.38 14.92
C ASN A 98 -4.51 5.21 15.44
N PRO A 99 -4.04 6.04 16.39
CA PRO A 99 -2.69 5.93 16.94
C PRO A 99 -2.35 4.54 17.51
N ALA A 100 -3.30 3.89 18.19
CA ALA A 100 -3.09 2.55 18.75
C ALA A 100 -2.87 1.52 17.65
N ILE A 101 -3.65 1.56 16.58
CA ILE A 101 -3.47 0.70 15.41
C ILE A 101 -2.13 0.99 14.74
N ARG A 102 -1.78 2.26 14.49
CA ARG A 102 -0.51 2.61 13.84
C ARG A 102 0.74 2.20 14.62
N ASN A 103 0.65 2.14 15.95
CA ASN A 103 1.76 1.68 16.79
C ASN A 103 2.08 0.20 16.61
N VAL A 104 1.14 -0.59 16.12
CA VAL A 104 1.25 -2.07 16.04
C VAL A 104 1.17 -2.58 14.60
N ALA A 105 0.32 -1.98 13.75
CA ALA A 105 0.20 -2.35 12.34
C ALA A 105 1.51 -2.13 11.60
N THR A 106 1.95 -3.14 10.84
CA THR A 106 3.22 -3.14 10.12
C THR A 106 3.02 -2.97 8.61
N VAL A 107 4.03 -2.43 7.94
CA VAL A 107 4.01 -2.23 6.48
C VAL A 107 3.87 -3.56 5.76
N GLY A 108 4.69 -4.55 6.09
CA GLY A 108 4.60 -5.87 5.46
C GLY A 108 3.28 -6.56 5.73
N GLY A 109 2.77 -6.51 6.99
CA GLY A 109 1.46 -7.07 7.33
C GLY A 109 0.32 -6.44 6.53
N ASN A 110 0.37 -5.12 6.29
CA ASN A 110 -0.63 -4.41 5.51
C ASN A 110 -0.61 -4.84 4.02
N ILE A 111 0.58 -4.98 3.42
CA ILE A 111 0.73 -5.39 2.02
C ILE A 111 0.36 -6.86 1.83
N VAL A 112 0.86 -7.77 2.67
CA VAL A 112 0.56 -9.21 2.56
C VAL A 112 -0.92 -9.49 2.82
N ASN A 113 -1.58 -8.69 3.67
CA ASN A 113 -3.02 -8.79 3.89
C ASN A 113 -3.83 -8.45 2.61
N ALA A 114 -3.29 -7.64 1.70
CA ALA A 114 -3.87 -7.29 0.41
C ALA A 114 -5.36 -6.89 0.50
N ALA A 115 -5.71 -6.09 1.52
CA ALA A 115 -7.07 -5.60 1.64
C ALA A 115 -7.38 -4.58 0.54
N GLN A 116 -8.50 -4.71 -0.15
CA GLN A 116 -8.95 -3.77 -1.19
C GLN A 116 -8.90 -2.30 -0.75
N VAL A 117 -9.11 -2.05 0.54
CA VAL A 117 -9.14 -0.70 1.14
C VAL A 117 -7.83 -0.28 1.79
N ALA A 118 -6.73 -0.99 1.51
CA ALA A 118 -5.40 -0.64 2.02
C ALA A 118 -4.86 0.60 1.30
N ASP A 119 -4.79 1.72 2.01
CA ASP A 119 -4.36 3.01 1.45
C ASP A 119 -2.87 3.04 1.04
N SER A 120 -2.07 2.08 1.51
CA SER A 120 -0.67 1.92 1.08
C SER A 120 -0.54 1.39 -0.35
N LEU A 121 -1.49 0.59 -0.84
CA LEU A 121 -1.39 -0.04 -2.16
C LEU A 121 -1.43 1.00 -3.29
N PRO A 122 -2.40 1.95 -3.38
CA PRO A 122 -2.36 2.96 -4.43
C PRO A 122 -1.11 3.84 -4.37
N LEU A 123 -0.56 4.11 -3.16
CA LEU A 123 0.71 4.80 -3.03
C LEU A 123 1.85 4.01 -3.67
N LEU A 124 1.96 2.72 -3.36
CA LEU A 124 3.02 1.86 -3.88
C LEU A 124 2.88 1.61 -5.39
N TYR A 125 1.65 1.58 -5.91
CA TYR A 125 1.40 1.55 -7.35
C TYR A 125 1.89 2.84 -8.03
N ALA A 126 1.57 4.01 -7.46
CA ALA A 126 2.03 5.30 -8.01
C ALA A 126 3.56 5.46 -7.96
N LEU A 127 4.21 4.86 -6.97
CA LEU A 127 5.67 4.94 -6.78
C LEU A 127 6.45 3.80 -7.43
N ASP A 128 5.79 2.89 -8.18
CA ASP A 128 6.41 1.68 -8.74
C ASP A 128 7.16 0.86 -7.69
N GLY A 129 6.53 0.75 -6.51
CA GLY A 129 7.10 0.06 -5.36
C GLY A 129 7.35 -1.42 -5.65
N LYS A 130 8.45 -1.93 -5.11
CA LYS A 130 8.84 -3.35 -5.21
C LYS A 130 8.87 -3.96 -3.81
N ILE A 131 8.81 -5.27 -3.76
CA ILE A 131 8.97 -6.05 -2.54
C ILE A 131 10.06 -7.10 -2.72
N LEU A 132 10.79 -7.35 -1.65
CA LEU A 132 11.73 -8.47 -1.55
C LEU A 132 11.06 -9.57 -0.73
N LEU A 133 10.86 -10.72 -1.35
CA LEU A 133 10.44 -11.95 -0.70
C LEU A 133 11.66 -12.81 -0.42
N LYS A 134 11.71 -13.42 0.76
CA LYS A 134 12.76 -14.36 1.15
C LYS A 134 12.19 -15.70 1.57
N SER A 135 12.88 -16.76 1.19
CA SER A 135 12.78 -18.11 1.73
C SER A 135 14.18 -18.58 2.13
N LYS A 136 14.31 -19.72 2.77
CA LYS A 136 15.59 -20.26 3.24
C LYS A 136 16.71 -20.25 2.19
N ASN A 137 16.39 -20.63 0.95
CA ASN A 137 17.37 -20.82 -0.11
C ASN A 137 17.24 -19.84 -1.27
N ARG A 138 16.24 -18.95 -1.26
CA ARG A 138 15.95 -18.07 -2.39
C ARG A 138 15.43 -16.73 -1.93
N SER A 139 15.69 -15.72 -2.75
CA SER A 139 15.02 -14.44 -2.67
C SER A 139 14.55 -14.01 -4.06
N ARG A 140 13.44 -13.27 -4.11
CA ARG A 140 12.91 -12.70 -5.36
C ARG A 140 12.34 -11.31 -5.12
N ILE A 141 12.47 -10.46 -6.13
CA ILE A 141 11.89 -9.13 -6.13
C ILE A 141 10.73 -9.13 -7.14
N LEU A 142 9.60 -8.60 -6.70
CA LEU A 142 8.41 -8.35 -7.53
C LEU A 142 8.01 -6.89 -7.42
N THR A 143 7.33 -6.38 -8.43
CA THR A 143 6.55 -5.14 -8.24
C THR A 143 5.40 -5.41 -7.27
N VAL A 144 4.91 -4.38 -6.58
CA VAL A 144 3.71 -4.55 -5.73
C VAL A 144 2.51 -4.96 -6.58
N GLU A 145 2.42 -4.49 -7.82
CA GLU A 145 1.38 -4.88 -8.79
C GLU A 145 1.42 -6.39 -9.10
N ASP A 146 2.61 -6.93 -9.38
CA ASP A 146 2.77 -8.36 -9.65
C ASP A 146 2.53 -9.23 -8.41
N PHE A 147 2.77 -8.69 -7.23
CA PHE A 147 2.57 -9.40 -5.98
C PHE A 147 1.11 -9.50 -5.57
N ILE A 148 0.31 -8.43 -5.72
CA ILE A 148 -1.10 -8.41 -5.35
C ILE A 148 -1.93 -9.03 -6.46
N LYS A 149 -2.58 -10.15 -6.19
CA LYS A 149 -3.37 -10.92 -7.19
C LYS A 149 -4.89 -10.74 -7.05
N GLY A 150 -5.34 -9.94 -6.10
CA GLY A 150 -6.73 -9.66 -5.81
C GLY A 150 -6.97 -9.38 -4.34
N LYS A 151 -8.20 -9.16 -3.97
CA LYS A 151 -8.59 -8.92 -2.57
C LYS A 151 -8.20 -10.10 -1.69
N TYR A 152 -7.30 -9.87 -0.73
CA TYR A 152 -6.72 -10.88 0.17
C TYR A 152 -5.95 -12.00 -0.55
N LYS A 153 -5.46 -11.75 -1.75
CA LYS A 153 -4.69 -12.70 -2.54
C LYS A 153 -3.36 -12.08 -2.96
N THR A 154 -2.30 -12.81 -2.72
CA THR A 154 -0.93 -12.41 -3.08
C THR A 154 -0.19 -13.58 -3.74
N ASP A 155 0.95 -13.28 -4.38
CA ASP A 155 1.84 -14.27 -4.97
C ASP A 155 2.88 -14.84 -3.97
N ILE A 156 2.64 -14.69 -2.65
CA ILE A 156 3.51 -15.23 -1.62
C ILE A 156 3.38 -16.76 -1.54
N ARG A 157 4.50 -17.47 -1.48
CA ARG A 157 4.54 -18.93 -1.33
C ARG A 157 4.56 -19.32 0.15
N GLU A 158 4.22 -20.57 0.44
CA GLU A 158 4.09 -21.07 1.83
C GLU A 158 5.36 -20.91 2.68
N ASN A 159 6.53 -21.03 2.06
CA ASN A 159 7.82 -20.90 2.73
C ASN A 159 8.50 -19.53 2.50
N GLU A 160 7.76 -18.54 2.05
CA GLU A 160 8.25 -17.18 1.83
C GLU A 160 7.70 -16.20 2.85
N PHE A 161 8.46 -15.15 3.13
CA PHE A 161 7.95 -13.98 3.82
C PHE A 161 8.37 -12.69 3.11
N LEU A 162 7.57 -11.64 3.26
CA LEU A 162 7.95 -10.31 2.81
C LEU A 162 9.02 -9.76 3.74
N HIS A 163 10.24 -9.57 3.23
CA HIS A 163 11.38 -9.08 3.99
C HIS A 163 11.42 -7.56 4.05
N GLU A 164 11.24 -6.90 2.90
CA GLU A 164 11.22 -5.45 2.81
C GLU A 164 10.43 -4.94 1.60
N VAL A 165 10.03 -3.67 1.69
CA VAL A 165 9.48 -2.88 0.61
C VAL A 165 10.56 -1.94 0.11
N ILE A 166 10.71 -1.85 -1.21
CA ILE A 166 11.70 -1.03 -1.90
C ILE A 166 10.94 0.02 -2.71
N ILE A 167 11.16 1.29 -2.41
CA ILE A 167 10.49 2.40 -3.11
C ILE A 167 11.54 3.23 -3.86
N PRO A 168 11.44 3.35 -5.19
CA PRO A 168 12.35 4.20 -5.96
C PRO A 168 12.26 5.66 -5.51
N LYS A 169 13.41 6.33 -5.43
CA LYS A 169 13.50 7.77 -5.29
C LYS A 169 13.23 8.40 -6.65
N ILE A 170 12.24 9.27 -6.70
CA ILE A 170 11.90 10.04 -7.90
C ILE A 170 11.79 11.52 -7.53
N ASP A 171 12.09 12.40 -8.46
CA ASP A 171 11.97 13.85 -8.27
C ASP A 171 10.50 14.25 -8.32
N ILE A 172 9.88 14.43 -7.15
CA ILE A 172 8.48 14.81 -7.00
C ILE A 172 8.41 16.32 -6.81
N THR A 173 7.86 17.04 -7.78
CA THR A 173 7.60 18.47 -7.68
C THR A 173 6.37 18.75 -6.82
N GLY A 174 5.35 17.90 -6.95
CA GLY A 174 4.19 18.02 -6.11
C GLY A 174 3.39 16.72 -6.00
N PHE A 175 2.59 16.65 -4.93
CA PHE A 175 1.73 15.51 -4.69
C PHE A 175 0.38 15.92 -4.09
N ARG A 176 -0.61 15.08 -4.29
CA ARG A 176 -1.91 15.13 -3.63
C ARG A 176 -2.29 13.74 -3.16
N TYR A 177 -2.82 13.68 -1.97
CA TYR A 177 -3.42 12.47 -1.43
C TYR A 177 -4.80 12.79 -0.86
N LYS A 178 -5.80 12.11 -1.37
CA LYS A 178 -7.18 12.26 -0.87
C LYS A 178 -7.75 10.91 -0.45
N LYS A 179 -8.07 10.80 0.82
CA LYS A 179 -8.81 9.67 1.39
C LYS A 179 -10.25 10.08 1.63
N VAL A 180 -11.20 9.37 1.03
CA VAL A 180 -12.62 9.62 1.16
C VAL A 180 -13.27 8.52 1.98
N GLY A 181 -14.03 8.92 2.97
CA GLY A 181 -14.70 8.00 3.87
C GLY A 181 -15.94 8.63 4.53
N SER A 182 -16.63 7.91 5.42
CA SER A 182 -17.85 8.38 6.09
C SER A 182 -17.60 9.31 7.28
N ARG A 183 -16.35 9.46 7.73
CA ARG A 183 -15.93 10.33 8.85
C ARG A 183 -14.48 10.77 8.67
N LYS A 184 -14.00 11.74 9.50
CA LYS A 184 -12.67 12.33 9.31
C LYS A 184 -11.51 11.48 9.80
N ALA A 185 -11.70 10.57 10.77
CA ALA A 185 -10.64 9.77 11.37
C ALA A 185 -11.04 8.32 11.62
N SER A 186 -10.06 7.44 11.75
CA SER A 186 -10.22 6.00 12.05
C SER A 186 -11.23 5.30 11.13
N ILE A 187 -11.07 5.48 9.83
CA ILE A 187 -12.03 5.04 8.83
C ILE A 187 -11.37 4.17 7.77
N LEU A 188 -12.14 3.18 7.31
CA LEU A 188 -11.84 2.46 6.09
C LEU A 188 -12.26 3.31 4.88
N SER A 189 -11.40 3.39 3.89
CA SER A 189 -11.64 4.18 2.69
C SER A 189 -12.85 3.66 1.90
N LYS A 190 -13.67 4.59 1.41
CA LYS A 190 -14.56 4.33 0.28
C LYS A 190 -13.71 4.22 -0.99
N PHE A 191 -12.78 5.16 -1.14
CA PHE A 191 -11.70 5.16 -2.10
C PHE A 191 -10.60 6.13 -1.62
N SER A 192 -9.42 6.02 -2.23
CA SER A 192 -8.32 6.98 -2.07
C SER A 192 -7.70 7.31 -3.41
N VAL A 193 -7.20 8.54 -3.56
CA VAL A 193 -6.50 9.01 -4.77
C VAL A 193 -5.09 9.42 -4.36
N VAL A 194 -4.11 8.88 -5.04
CA VAL A 194 -2.71 9.33 -5.02
C VAL A 194 -2.42 10.00 -6.34
N PHE A 195 -1.91 11.21 -6.29
CA PHE A 195 -1.51 11.98 -7.45
C PHE A 195 -0.12 12.56 -7.22
N LEU A 196 0.80 12.25 -8.11
CA LEU A 196 2.18 12.73 -8.10
C LEU A 196 2.49 13.37 -9.44
N TYR A 197 3.34 14.40 -9.44
CA TYR A 197 3.87 14.95 -10.68
C TYR A 197 5.30 15.45 -10.49
N GLY A 198 6.05 15.41 -11.57
CA GLY A 198 7.38 15.97 -11.69
C GLY A 198 7.44 17.03 -12.78
N MET A 199 8.22 18.08 -12.53
CA MET A 199 8.53 19.12 -13.50
C MET A 199 10.02 19.07 -13.85
N LYS A 200 10.35 19.32 -15.13
CA LYS A 200 11.72 19.43 -15.60
C LYS A 200 11.81 20.61 -16.55
N ASN A 201 12.70 21.58 -16.26
CA ASN A 201 12.82 22.81 -17.05
C ASN A 201 11.46 23.53 -17.24
N ASP A 202 10.71 23.68 -16.16
CA ASP A 202 9.37 24.29 -16.13
C ASP A 202 8.30 23.61 -17.00
N LYS A 203 8.57 22.39 -17.44
CA LYS A 203 7.62 21.57 -18.18
C LYS A 203 7.23 20.35 -17.36
N LEU A 204 5.99 19.94 -17.48
CA LEU A 204 5.51 18.70 -16.87
C LEU A 204 6.25 17.52 -17.51
N ASP A 205 7.01 16.81 -16.68
CA ASP A 205 7.85 15.67 -17.08
C ASP A 205 7.07 14.35 -16.94
N TYR A 206 6.31 14.22 -15.85
CA TYR A 206 5.44 13.07 -15.64
C TYR A 206 4.26 13.42 -14.72
N ILE A 207 3.21 12.62 -14.82
CA ILE A 207 2.19 12.45 -13.78
C ILE A 207 2.10 10.98 -13.41
N ARG A 208 1.63 10.70 -12.18
CA ARG A 208 1.28 9.36 -11.72
C ARG A 208 0.00 9.42 -10.91
N VAL A 209 -0.99 8.67 -11.35
CA VAL A 209 -2.33 8.68 -10.76
C VAL A 209 -2.72 7.27 -10.38
N SER A 210 -2.93 7.02 -9.10
CA SER A 210 -3.43 5.73 -8.64
C SER A 210 -4.64 5.89 -7.73
N ILE A 211 -5.69 5.10 -7.99
CA ILE A 211 -6.97 5.16 -7.28
C ILE A 211 -7.21 3.83 -6.57
N GLY A 212 -7.23 3.86 -5.25
CA GLY A 212 -7.48 2.67 -4.41
C GLY A 212 -8.95 2.48 -4.07
N ALA A 213 -9.36 1.24 -3.86
CA ALA A 213 -10.69 0.80 -3.44
C ALA A 213 -11.83 1.06 -4.43
N VAL A 214 -11.53 1.44 -5.67
CA VAL A 214 -12.53 1.49 -6.75
C VAL A 214 -12.71 0.13 -7.41
N ASN A 215 -11.65 -0.68 -7.49
CA ASN A 215 -11.66 -2.08 -7.90
C ASN A 215 -11.11 -2.96 -6.77
N GLU A 216 -10.96 -4.26 -6.98
CA GLU A 216 -10.23 -5.14 -6.07
C GLU A 216 -8.74 -4.74 -5.93
N LEU A 217 -8.15 -4.29 -7.03
CA LEU A 217 -6.79 -3.73 -7.11
C LEU A 217 -6.85 -2.21 -7.33
N PRO A 218 -5.80 -1.47 -6.97
CA PRO A 218 -5.69 -0.07 -7.34
C PRO A 218 -5.72 0.09 -8.87
N VAL A 219 -6.38 1.14 -9.34
CA VAL A 219 -6.39 1.52 -10.76
C VAL A 219 -5.25 2.49 -11.04
N ARG A 220 -4.45 2.21 -12.05
CA ARG A 220 -3.44 3.08 -12.64
C ARG A 220 -3.31 2.75 -14.12
N ASN A 221 -3.24 3.76 -14.98
CA ASN A 221 -3.04 3.59 -16.42
C ASN A 221 -1.84 4.41 -16.88
N ARG A 222 -0.68 3.76 -17.05
CA ARG A 222 0.58 4.41 -17.43
C ARG A 222 0.54 5.01 -18.83
N GLU A 223 -0.12 4.34 -19.77
CA GLU A 223 -0.29 4.86 -21.13
C GLU A 223 -1.09 6.18 -21.12
N ALA A 224 -2.14 6.27 -20.31
CA ALA A 224 -2.89 7.51 -20.14
C ALA A 224 -2.03 8.61 -19.46
N GLU A 225 -1.18 8.25 -18.50
CA GLU A 225 -0.23 9.17 -17.84
C GLU A 225 0.73 9.77 -18.88
N GLU A 226 1.34 8.95 -19.74
CA GLU A 226 2.26 9.36 -20.81
C GLU A 226 1.56 10.25 -21.84
N ARG A 227 0.40 9.84 -22.34
CA ARG A 227 -0.40 10.64 -23.29
C ARG A 227 -0.80 12.00 -22.74
N PHE A 228 -1.18 12.05 -21.46
CA PHE A 228 -1.52 13.32 -20.82
C PHE A 228 -0.29 14.27 -20.75
N VAL A 229 0.90 13.75 -20.52
CA VAL A 229 2.12 14.56 -20.56
C VAL A 229 2.37 15.16 -21.95
N GLU A 230 1.98 14.49 -23.02
CA GLU A 230 2.14 14.96 -24.39
C GLU A 230 1.05 15.97 -24.81
N ASN A 231 -0.22 15.61 -24.62
CA ASN A 231 -1.35 16.32 -25.21
C ASN A 231 -2.13 17.23 -24.25
N ARG A 232 -1.95 17.06 -22.93
CA ARG A 232 -2.67 17.83 -21.88
C ARG A 232 -4.19 17.65 -21.92
N ASP A 233 -4.70 16.59 -22.54
CA ASP A 233 -6.16 16.35 -22.65
C ASP A 233 -6.69 15.65 -21.41
N VAL A 234 -7.32 16.44 -20.52
CA VAL A 234 -7.95 15.96 -19.29
C VAL A 234 -9.08 14.97 -19.59
N LYS A 235 -9.87 15.22 -20.64
CA LYS A 235 -11.04 14.37 -20.96
C LYS A 235 -10.61 12.99 -21.47
N GLU A 236 -9.59 12.97 -22.32
CA GLU A 236 -9.00 11.71 -22.79
C GLU A 236 -8.46 10.91 -21.62
N PHE A 237 -7.67 11.54 -20.73
CA PHE A 237 -7.14 10.90 -19.53
C PHE A 237 -8.24 10.28 -18.65
N LEU A 238 -9.26 11.06 -18.29
CA LEU A 238 -10.37 10.58 -17.46
C LEU A 238 -11.16 9.45 -18.12
N THR A 239 -11.31 9.51 -19.44
CA THR A 239 -11.97 8.44 -20.20
C THR A 239 -11.17 7.14 -20.15
N ALA A 240 -9.85 7.23 -20.28
CA ALA A 240 -8.96 6.07 -20.19
C ALA A 240 -8.98 5.44 -18.78
N ILE A 241 -8.88 6.26 -17.72
CA ILE A 241 -8.96 5.76 -16.33
C ILE A 241 -10.34 5.13 -16.05
N ARG A 242 -11.45 5.73 -16.52
CA ARG A 242 -12.79 5.18 -16.33
C ARG A 242 -12.95 3.78 -16.91
N LYS A 243 -12.32 3.47 -18.03
CA LYS A 243 -12.37 2.14 -18.65
C LYS A 243 -11.75 1.04 -17.80
N GLU A 244 -10.81 1.40 -16.95
CA GLU A 244 -10.17 0.47 -16.00
C GLU A 244 -11.01 0.21 -14.75
N MET A 245 -12.13 0.94 -14.54
CA MET A 245 -12.92 0.87 -13.32
C MET A 245 -14.03 -0.18 -13.45
N GLU A 246 -13.83 -1.33 -12.79
CA GLU A 246 -14.75 -2.48 -12.79
C GLU A 246 -15.32 -2.79 -11.40
N GLY A 247 -15.32 -1.81 -10.52
CA GLY A 247 -15.71 -1.99 -9.11
C GLY A 247 -17.17 -2.41 -8.92
N THR A 248 -17.47 -2.86 -7.71
CA THR A 248 -18.82 -3.26 -7.30
C THR A 248 -19.31 -2.44 -6.11
N ASP A 249 -20.60 -2.47 -5.87
CA ASP A 249 -21.23 -1.89 -4.68
C ASP A 249 -20.83 -2.67 -3.42
N ASP A 250 -20.61 -1.96 -2.32
CA ASP A 250 -20.44 -2.57 -1.01
C ASP A 250 -21.14 -1.76 0.09
N LYS A 251 -21.05 -2.22 1.34
CA LYS A 251 -21.68 -1.56 2.51
C LYS A 251 -21.22 -0.12 2.74
N ARG A 252 -20.11 0.31 2.12
CA ARG A 252 -19.49 1.63 2.34
C ARG A 252 -19.91 2.62 1.27
N SER A 253 -20.10 2.16 0.03
CA SER A 253 -20.38 3.05 -1.12
C SER A 253 -20.83 2.26 -2.33
N THR A 254 -21.54 2.96 -3.22
CA THR A 254 -21.85 2.45 -4.57
C THR A 254 -20.64 2.58 -5.49
N LYS A 255 -20.57 1.72 -6.51
CA LYS A 255 -19.61 1.81 -7.62
C LYS A 255 -19.65 3.21 -8.23
N LEU A 256 -20.84 3.66 -8.64
CA LEU A 256 -21.02 4.96 -9.29
C LEU A 256 -20.46 6.13 -8.47
N TYR A 257 -20.69 6.15 -7.15
CA TYR A 257 -20.15 7.20 -6.29
C TYR A 257 -18.61 7.19 -6.28
N ARG A 258 -18.00 6.00 -6.20
CA ARG A 258 -16.54 5.88 -6.19
C ARG A 258 -15.93 6.36 -7.50
N GLU A 259 -16.49 5.95 -8.62
CA GLU A 259 -16.05 6.34 -9.95
C GLU A 259 -16.18 7.84 -10.16
N GLU A 260 -17.38 8.38 -10.02
CA GLU A 260 -17.66 9.79 -10.31
C GLU A 260 -16.86 10.74 -9.41
N VAL A 261 -16.81 10.46 -8.10
CA VAL A 261 -16.13 11.37 -7.17
C VAL A 261 -14.61 11.26 -7.28
N SER A 262 -14.07 10.08 -7.50
CA SER A 262 -12.61 9.92 -7.69
C SER A 262 -12.13 10.60 -8.97
N LEU A 263 -12.88 10.47 -10.07
CA LEU A 263 -12.55 11.12 -11.34
C LEU A 263 -12.65 12.65 -11.25
N ARG A 264 -13.64 13.19 -10.53
CA ARG A 264 -13.73 14.66 -10.29
C ARG A 264 -12.51 15.18 -9.50
N ILE A 265 -12.03 14.42 -8.51
CA ILE A 265 -10.83 14.80 -7.76
C ILE A 265 -9.60 14.77 -8.66
N VAL A 266 -9.48 13.77 -9.53
CA VAL A 266 -8.38 13.70 -10.51
C VAL A 266 -8.46 14.84 -11.51
N GLU A 267 -9.65 15.15 -12.02
CA GLU A 267 -9.91 16.29 -12.93
C GLU A 267 -9.48 17.62 -12.30
N GLU A 268 -9.82 17.84 -11.03
CA GLU A 268 -9.42 19.02 -10.27
C GLU A 268 -7.88 19.13 -10.22
N TYR A 269 -7.18 18.04 -9.85
CA TYR A 269 -5.72 18.02 -9.73
C TYR A 269 -5.03 18.24 -11.08
N LEU A 270 -5.51 17.60 -12.16
CA LEU A 270 -4.98 17.84 -13.51
C LEU A 270 -5.17 19.28 -13.96
N SER A 271 -6.37 19.83 -13.69
CA SER A 271 -6.72 21.21 -14.04
C SER A 271 -5.86 22.24 -13.26
N GLU A 272 -5.55 21.95 -12.00
CA GLU A 272 -4.67 22.77 -11.17
C GLU A 272 -3.26 22.87 -11.79
N ILE A 273 -2.67 21.74 -12.18
CA ILE A 273 -1.34 21.72 -12.81
C ILE A 273 -1.32 22.54 -14.11
N LEU A 274 -2.38 22.39 -14.94
CA LEU A 274 -2.46 23.11 -16.23
C LEU A 274 -2.60 24.64 -16.06
N ARG A 275 -3.12 25.10 -14.91
CA ARG A 275 -3.21 26.54 -14.58
C ARG A 275 -1.90 27.12 -14.04
N GLY A 276 -0.84 26.33 -13.90
CA GLY A 276 0.42 26.76 -13.34
C GLY A 276 0.39 26.95 -11.82
N GLY A 277 -0.53 26.28 -11.13
CA GLY A 277 -0.64 26.31 -9.67
C GLY A 277 0.56 25.62 -9.01
N SER A 278 1.50 26.38 -8.51
CA SER A 278 2.44 25.93 -7.47
C SER A 278 1.67 25.90 -6.15
N TYR A 279 1.55 24.72 -5.55
CA TYR A 279 0.91 24.58 -4.24
C TYR A 279 1.93 24.18 -3.19
N GLU A 280 1.95 24.96 -2.12
CA GLU A 280 2.59 24.63 -0.84
C GLU A 280 1.95 23.41 -0.15
#